data_8d74cd52586ff5ea4da44f8f1a38246f
#
_entry.id   8d74cd52586ff5ea4da44f8f1a38246f
#
_cell.length_a   1.000
_cell.length_b   1.000
_cell.length_c   1.000
_cell.angle_alpha   90.00
_cell.angle_beta   90.00
_cell.angle_gamma   90.00
#
_symmetry.space_group_name_H-M   'P 1'
#
loop_
_entity.id
_entity.type
_entity.pdbx_description
1 polymer ?
#
loop_
_entity_poly.entity_id
_entity_poly.type
_entity_poly.pdbx_seq_one_letter_code
_entity_poly.pdbx_strand_id
1 'polypeptide(L)'
;MIRSILYATDLGIYAPVVMQHALGMARSFNADLFVVHVVEPMGLFAESVLQSYLDEQALSELHQQGMSTMLSNIELRVLESLREELAGWEQELALIRSVKVIQGEPSHVILEQSQKLSVDLLILGSHAQPTGGESHLGRTAARVIELAKIPVYLVPLMQRRRSADV
;
A
#
# COMPACT_ATOMS: atom_id res chain seq x y z
N MET A 1 -21.31 7.44 -8.05
CA MET A 1 -20.67 6.60 -9.09
C MET A 1 -19.18 6.56 -8.79
N ILE A 2 -18.56 5.38 -8.73
CA ILE A 2 -17.13 5.22 -8.45
C ILE A 2 -16.36 5.52 -9.73
N ARG A 3 -15.52 6.55 -9.73
CA ARG A 3 -14.68 6.98 -10.86
C ARG A 3 -13.19 6.92 -10.55
N SER A 4 -12.84 6.87 -9.28
CA SER A 4 -11.47 6.84 -8.81
C SER A 4 -11.32 5.97 -7.57
N ILE A 5 -10.28 5.17 -7.56
CA ILE A 5 -10.00 4.17 -6.53
C ILE A 5 -8.56 4.36 -6.06
N LEU A 6 -8.35 4.36 -4.75
CA LEU A 6 -7.03 4.26 -4.15
C LEU A 6 -6.81 2.84 -3.62
N TYR A 7 -5.79 2.17 -4.11
CA TYR A 7 -5.31 0.90 -3.57
C TYR A 7 -4.08 1.15 -2.70
N ALA A 8 -4.20 0.82 -1.43
CA ALA A 8 -3.08 0.86 -0.49
C ALA A 8 -2.46 -0.53 -0.36
N THR A 9 -1.22 -0.69 -0.83
CA THR A 9 -0.48 -1.94 -0.79
C THR A 9 0.61 -1.91 0.27
N ASP A 10 0.80 -3.04 0.95
CA ASP A 10 1.96 -3.27 1.84
C ASP A 10 3.14 -3.94 1.12
N LEU A 11 2.99 -4.27 -0.16
CA LEU A 11 3.94 -5.04 -0.97
C LEU A 11 4.26 -6.43 -0.38
N GLY A 12 3.39 -6.92 0.51
CA GLY A 12 3.53 -8.22 1.16
C GLY A 12 3.08 -9.38 0.27
N ILE A 13 3.10 -10.58 0.86
CA ILE A 13 2.78 -11.84 0.15
C ILE A 13 1.35 -11.88 -0.39
N TYR A 14 0.43 -11.12 0.18
CA TYR A 14 -0.96 -11.03 -0.25
C TYR A 14 -1.23 -9.89 -1.25
N ALA A 15 -0.24 -9.05 -1.51
CA ALA A 15 -0.40 -7.92 -2.43
C ALA A 15 -0.95 -8.31 -3.81
N PRO A 16 -0.52 -9.42 -4.44
CA PRO A 16 -1.09 -9.84 -5.73
C PRO A 16 -2.60 -10.13 -5.67
N VAL A 17 -3.08 -10.72 -4.58
CA VAL A 17 -4.51 -11.00 -4.41
C VAL A 17 -5.32 -9.71 -4.28
N VAL A 18 -4.85 -8.78 -3.46
CA VAL A 18 -5.51 -7.47 -3.28
C VAL A 18 -5.49 -6.66 -4.57
N MET A 19 -4.37 -6.71 -5.31
CA MET A 19 -4.24 -6.03 -6.61
C MET A 19 -5.26 -6.57 -7.63
N GLN A 20 -5.50 -7.89 -7.67
CA GLN A 20 -6.52 -8.47 -8.55
C GLN A 20 -7.91 -7.92 -8.24
N HIS A 21 -8.26 -7.75 -6.96
CA HIS A 21 -9.51 -7.12 -6.55
C HIS A 21 -9.55 -5.65 -7.00
N ALA A 22 -8.47 -4.90 -6.79
CA ALA A 22 -8.39 -3.49 -7.16
C ALA A 22 -8.56 -3.29 -8.68
N LEU A 23 -7.86 -4.08 -9.49
CA LEU A 23 -7.99 -4.05 -10.95
C LEU A 23 -9.38 -4.48 -11.43
N GLY A 24 -9.95 -5.53 -10.83
CA GLY A 24 -11.30 -5.99 -11.14
C GLY A 24 -12.35 -4.91 -10.87
N MET A 25 -12.23 -4.20 -9.75
CA MET A 25 -13.12 -3.08 -9.40
C MET A 25 -12.91 -1.90 -10.35
N ALA A 26 -11.65 -1.52 -10.61
CA ALA A 26 -11.33 -0.43 -11.53
C ALA A 26 -11.90 -0.70 -12.95
N ARG A 27 -11.74 -1.92 -13.44
CA ARG A 27 -12.32 -2.33 -14.72
C ARG A 27 -13.84 -2.30 -14.71
N SER A 28 -14.47 -2.84 -13.66
CA SER A 28 -15.94 -2.93 -13.57
C SER A 28 -16.62 -1.56 -13.53
N PHE A 29 -15.98 -0.58 -12.91
CA PHE A 29 -16.48 0.80 -12.82
C PHE A 29 -15.92 1.73 -13.90
N ASN A 30 -14.97 1.26 -14.72
CA ASN A 30 -14.18 2.11 -15.61
C ASN A 30 -13.56 3.29 -14.84
N ALA A 31 -12.94 2.97 -13.72
CA ALA A 31 -12.40 3.93 -12.77
C ALA A 31 -10.87 4.02 -12.86
N ASP A 32 -10.34 5.20 -12.58
CA ASP A 32 -8.91 5.42 -12.43
C ASP A 32 -8.40 4.75 -11.15
N LEU A 33 -7.30 4.02 -11.25
CA LEU A 33 -6.66 3.36 -10.11
C LEU A 33 -5.37 4.07 -9.72
N PHE A 34 -5.31 4.49 -8.48
CA PHE A 34 -4.11 5.04 -7.84
C PHE A 34 -3.57 4.01 -6.87
N VAL A 35 -2.27 3.79 -6.87
CA VAL A 35 -1.60 2.85 -5.97
C VAL A 35 -0.69 3.62 -5.02
N VAL A 36 -0.77 3.33 -3.74
CA VAL A 36 0.11 3.89 -2.72
C VAL A 36 0.72 2.78 -1.87
N HIS A 37 2.02 2.89 -1.64
CA HIS A 37 2.73 2.14 -0.61
C HIS A 37 3.32 3.12 0.41
N VAL A 38 3.18 2.82 1.69
CA VAL A 38 3.70 3.66 2.77
C VAL A 38 4.88 2.98 3.43
N VAL A 39 6.00 3.68 3.47
CA VAL A 39 7.21 3.25 4.18
C VAL A 39 7.20 3.90 5.55
N GLU A 40 7.20 3.09 6.60
CA GLU A 40 7.29 3.62 7.95
C GLU A 40 8.65 4.28 8.22
N PRO A 41 8.69 5.38 8.98
CA PRO A 41 9.94 6.00 9.36
C PRO A 41 10.82 5.02 10.17
N MET A 42 12.11 5.24 10.10
CA MET A 42 13.06 4.50 10.93
C MET A 42 12.71 4.68 12.41
N GLY A 43 12.71 3.58 13.16
CA GLY A 43 12.41 3.63 14.60
C GLY A 43 13.47 4.44 15.38
N LEU A 44 13.08 5.02 16.53
CA LEU A 44 13.92 5.85 17.37
C LEU A 44 15.27 5.19 17.74
N PHE A 45 15.29 3.88 17.92
CA PHE A 45 16.53 3.17 18.22
C PHE A 45 17.51 3.20 17.05
N ALA A 46 17.06 2.89 15.85
CA ALA A 46 17.90 2.91 14.64
C ALA A 46 18.38 4.33 14.33
N GLU A 47 17.53 5.33 14.51
CA GLU A 47 17.88 6.74 14.37
C GLU A 47 18.93 7.16 15.41
N SER A 48 18.78 6.74 16.67
CA SER A 48 19.76 7.00 17.73
C SER A 48 21.12 6.37 17.43
N VAL A 49 21.15 5.17 16.86
CA VAL A 49 22.40 4.53 16.43
C VAL A 49 23.07 5.32 15.32
N LEU A 50 22.33 5.77 14.32
CA LEU A 50 22.87 6.61 13.23
C LEU A 50 23.41 7.94 13.75
N GLN A 51 22.72 8.60 14.67
CA GLN A 51 23.16 9.83 15.30
C GLN A 51 24.49 9.69 16.05
N SER A 52 24.79 8.49 16.54
CA SER A 52 26.06 8.21 17.23
C SER A 52 27.27 8.17 16.29
N TYR A 53 27.03 7.91 14.97
CA TYR A 53 28.10 7.75 13.96
C TYR A 53 28.16 8.90 12.97
N LEU A 54 27.12 9.69 12.84
CA LEU A 54 27.02 10.78 11.87
C LEU A 54 26.88 12.12 12.58
N ASP A 55 27.49 13.16 12.04
CA ASP A 55 27.19 14.52 12.47
C ASP A 55 25.77 14.95 11.98
N GLU A 56 25.29 16.04 12.51
CA GLU A 56 23.93 16.54 12.24
C GLU A 56 23.71 16.86 10.75
N GLN A 57 24.75 17.34 10.06
CA GLN A 57 24.69 17.66 8.65
C GLN A 57 24.63 16.40 7.78
N ALA A 58 25.50 15.42 8.05
CA ALA A 58 25.53 14.14 7.33
C ALA A 58 24.22 13.35 7.55
N LEU A 59 23.66 13.40 8.75
CA LEU A 59 22.38 12.79 9.07
C LEU A 59 21.22 13.44 8.28
N SER A 60 21.20 14.77 8.22
CA SER A 60 20.21 15.53 7.45
C SER A 60 20.30 15.23 5.94
N GLU A 61 21.51 15.19 5.39
CA GLU A 61 21.74 14.85 3.98
C GLU A 61 21.30 13.40 3.68
N LEU A 62 21.59 12.46 4.56
CA LEU A 62 21.14 11.06 4.43
C LEU A 62 19.62 10.97 4.43
N HIS A 63 18.94 11.67 5.35
CA HIS A 63 17.48 11.66 5.43
C HIS A 63 16.82 12.30 4.21
N GLN A 64 17.34 13.40 3.69
CA GLN A 64 16.74 14.11 2.57
C GLN A 64 17.05 13.45 1.23
N GLN A 65 18.31 13.19 0.93
CA GLN A 65 18.74 12.67 -0.38
C GLN A 65 18.62 11.15 -0.45
N GLY A 66 19.04 10.44 0.57
CA GLY A 66 19.00 8.98 0.61
C GLY A 66 17.58 8.43 0.65
N MET A 67 16.69 9.04 1.43
CA MET A 67 15.29 8.64 1.52
C MET A 67 14.54 8.90 0.23
N SER A 68 14.69 10.07 -0.37
CA SER A 68 14.04 10.41 -1.64
C SER A 68 14.46 9.45 -2.75
N THR A 69 15.75 9.13 -2.86
CA THR A 69 16.26 8.16 -3.82
C THR A 69 15.73 6.76 -3.56
N MET A 70 15.65 6.33 -2.31
CA MET A 70 15.11 5.03 -1.93
C MET A 70 13.63 4.91 -2.31
N LEU A 71 12.82 5.91 -1.99
CA LEU A 71 11.39 5.92 -2.33
C LEU A 71 11.18 5.86 -3.84
N SER A 72 11.94 6.64 -4.61
CA SER A 72 11.88 6.63 -6.07
C SER A 72 12.28 5.27 -6.65
N ASN A 73 13.29 4.61 -6.10
CA ASN A 73 13.69 3.27 -6.52
C ASN A 73 12.62 2.22 -6.23
N ILE A 74 11.94 2.32 -5.09
CA ILE A 74 10.82 1.44 -4.77
C ILE A 74 9.66 1.66 -5.74
N GLU A 75 9.32 2.90 -6.07
CA GLU A 75 8.30 3.23 -7.06
C GLU A 75 8.60 2.60 -8.41
N LEU A 76 9.83 2.73 -8.90
CA LEU A 76 10.25 2.13 -10.17
C LEU A 76 10.13 0.60 -10.14
N ARG A 77 10.56 -0.05 -9.07
CA ARG A 77 10.45 -1.51 -8.93
C ARG A 77 9.00 -1.98 -8.89
N VAL A 78 8.14 -1.25 -8.21
CA VAL A 78 6.69 -1.57 -8.17
C VAL A 78 6.09 -1.43 -9.57
N LEU A 79 6.42 -0.36 -10.30
CA LEU A 79 5.96 -0.16 -11.67
C LEU A 79 6.46 -1.25 -12.63
N GLU A 80 7.72 -1.65 -12.52
CA GLU A 80 8.29 -2.73 -13.32
C GLU A 80 7.60 -4.06 -13.02
N SER A 81 7.42 -4.39 -11.74
CA SER A 81 6.72 -5.60 -11.30
C SER A 81 5.29 -5.64 -11.82
N LEU A 82 4.56 -4.53 -11.75
CA LEU A 82 3.22 -4.43 -12.30
C LEU A 82 3.17 -4.62 -13.82
N ARG A 83 4.13 -4.06 -14.54
CA ARG A 83 4.22 -4.24 -15.99
C ARG A 83 4.52 -5.70 -16.36
N GLU A 84 5.36 -6.38 -15.60
CA GLU A 84 5.66 -7.79 -15.81
C GLU A 84 4.46 -8.68 -15.49
N GLU A 85 3.81 -8.47 -14.37
CA GLU A 85 2.62 -9.23 -13.95
C GLU A 85 1.43 -9.03 -14.89
N LEU A 86 1.29 -7.82 -15.44
CA LEU A 86 0.21 -7.45 -16.34
C LEU A 86 0.64 -7.47 -17.82
N ALA A 87 1.73 -8.17 -18.15
CA ALA A 87 2.15 -8.37 -19.53
C ALA A 87 1.04 -9.09 -20.32
N GLY A 88 0.54 -8.46 -21.38
CA GLY A 88 -0.63 -8.93 -22.12
C GLY A 88 -1.98 -8.40 -21.61
N TRP A 89 -1.98 -7.61 -20.55
CA TRP A 89 -3.16 -6.96 -19.94
C TRP A 89 -3.05 -5.43 -20.04
N GLU A 90 -2.80 -4.93 -21.24
CA GLU A 90 -2.53 -3.50 -21.48
C GLU A 90 -3.70 -2.59 -21.09
N GLN A 91 -4.93 -3.11 -21.17
CA GLN A 91 -6.13 -2.37 -20.75
C GLN A 91 -6.16 -2.13 -19.24
N GLU A 92 -5.73 -3.09 -18.45
CA GLU A 92 -5.65 -3.01 -17.00
C GLU A 92 -4.51 -2.08 -16.57
N LEU A 93 -3.37 -2.15 -17.25
CA LEU A 93 -2.26 -1.21 -17.03
C LEU A 93 -2.68 0.25 -17.29
N ALA A 94 -3.51 0.48 -18.28
CA ALA A 94 -4.00 1.81 -18.62
C ALA A 94 -4.91 2.41 -17.53
N LEU A 95 -5.50 1.59 -16.65
CA LEU A 95 -6.30 2.05 -15.52
C LEU A 95 -5.44 2.58 -14.37
N ILE A 96 -4.19 2.15 -14.27
CA ILE A 96 -3.25 2.60 -13.22
C ILE A 96 -2.73 3.98 -13.60
N ARG A 97 -3.18 5.00 -12.89
CA ARG A 97 -2.80 6.40 -13.14
C ARG A 97 -1.50 6.78 -12.48
N SER A 98 -1.24 6.28 -11.30
CA SER A 98 0.01 6.52 -10.59
C SER A 98 0.31 5.44 -9.56
N VAL A 99 1.58 5.25 -9.31
CA VAL A 99 2.11 4.49 -8.17
C VAL A 99 2.98 5.45 -7.37
N LYS A 100 2.70 5.58 -6.09
CA LYS A 100 3.47 6.43 -5.18
C LYS A 100 3.93 5.66 -3.96
N VAL A 101 5.16 5.95 -3.55
CA VAL A 101 5.74 5.47 -2.30
C VAL A 101 6.00 6.67 -1.40
N ILE A 102 5.39 6.68 -0.24
CA ILE A 102 5.39 7.82 0.68
C ILE A 102 5.84 7.36 2.05
N GLN A 103 6.72 8.11 2.68
CA GLN A 103 7.12 7.84 4.06
C GLN A 103 6.13 8.47 5.05
N GLY A 104 5.75 7.71 6.06
CA GLY A 104 4.90 8.19 7.14
C GLY A 104 4.21 7.07 7.92
N GLU A 105 3.29 7.44 8.79
CA GLU A 105 2.42 6.49 9.46
C GLU A 105 1.37 5.97 8.47
N PRO A 106 1.24 4.63 8.27
CA PRO A 106 0.45 4.09 7.17
C PRO A 106 -0.99 4.56 7.12
N SER A 107 -1.73 4.49 8.23
CA SER A 107 -3.15 4.87 8.21
C SER A 107 -3.34 6.35 7.92
N HIS A 108 -2.48 7.20 8.47
CA HIS A 108 -2.53 8.64 8.23
C HIS A 108 -2.26 8.98 6.76
N VAL A 109 -1.19 8.44 6.18
CA VAL A 109 -0.81 8.70 4.79
C VAL A 109 -1.89 8.20 3.83
N ILE A 110 -2.45 7.00 4.06
CA ILE A 110 -3.51 6.44 3.22
C ILE A 110 -4.73 7.36 3.21
N LEU A 111 -5.19 7.79 4.38
CA LEU A 111 -6.34 8.69 4.51
C LEU A 111 -6.07 10.07 3.90
N GLU A 112 -4.89 10.61 4.11
CA GLU A 112 -4.47 11.88 3.49
C GLU A 112 -4.47 11.78 1.96
N GLN A 113 -3.90 10.71 1.40
CA GLN A 113 -3.88 10.51 -0.05
C GLN A 113 -5.28 10.32 -0.61
N SER A 114 -6.16 9.63 0.10
CA SER A 114 -7.55 9.46 -0.32
C SER A 114 -8.28 10.80 -0.46
N GLN A 115 -7.98 11.76 0.41
CA GLN A 115 -8.53 13.11 0.36
C GLN A 115 -7.87 13.96 -0.73
N LYS A 116 -6.53 13.96 -0.82
CA LYS A 116 -5.78 14.71 -1.83
C LYS A 116 -6.18 14.33 -3.26
N LEU A 117 -6.37 13.05 -3.50
CA LEU A 117 -6.77 12.53 -4.80
C LEU A 117 -8.29 12.55 -5.02
N SER A 118 -9.06 12.90 -3.98
CA SER A 118 -10.53 12.90 -4.02
C SER A 118 -11.10 11.59 -4.55
N VAL A 119 -10.57 10.46 -4.08
CA VAL A 119 -11.02 9.14 -4.55
C VAL A 119 -12.37 8.76 -3.96
N ASP A 120 -13.11 7.95 -4.71
CA ASP A 120 -14.46 7.51 -4.33
C ASP A 120 -14.46 6.22 -3.52
N LEU A 121 -13.39 5.43 -3.61
CA LEU A 121 -13.25 4.13 -2.98
C LEU A 121 -11.81 3.89 -2.54
N LEU A 122 -11.65 3.32 -1.36
CA LEU A 122 -10.37 2.86 -0.84
C LEU A 122 -10.35 1.33 -0.78
N ILE A 123 -9.27 0.71 -1.27
CA ILE A 123 -9.09 -0.74 -1.25
C ILE A 123 -7.83 -1.08 -0.46
N LEU A 124 -7.93 -2.04 0.43
CA LEU A 124 -6.79 -2.59 1.19
C LEU A 124 -7.03 -4.04 1.63
N GLY A 125 -5.95 -4.73 1.95
CA GLY A 125 -6.02 -6.06 2.54
C GLY A 125 -6.31 -6.02 4.04
N SER A 126 -6.90 -7.07 4.57
CA SER A 126 -7.22 -7.18 5.99
C SER A 126 -5.98 -7.35 6.88
N HIS A 127 -4.92 -7.94 6.35
CA HIS A 127 -3.67 -8.27 7.07
C HIS A 127 -2.47 -8.17 6.15
N ALA A 128 -1.31 -7.82 6.71
CA ALA A 128 -0.04 -7.80 5.99
C ALA A 128 0.63 -9.19 5.96
N GLN A 129 0.41 -10.01 6.97
CA GLN A 129 1.08 -11.31 7.16
C GLN A 129 0.08 -12.40 7.57
N PRO A 130 0.42 -13.67 7.32
CA PRO A 130 -0.38 -14.80 7.79
C PRO A 130 -0.47 -14.77 9.31
N THR A 131 -1.68 -14.77 9.83
CA THR A 131 -1.94 -14.86 11.26
C THR A 131 -2.37 -16.27 11.61
N GLY A 132 -1.68 -16.91 12.56
CA GLY A 132 -2.08 -18.19 13.11
C GLY A 132 -3.11 -17.98 14.21
N GLY A 133 -4.29 -18.61 14.10
CA GLY A 133 -5.32 -18.58 15.13
C GLY A 133 -6.46 -17.59 14.87
N GLU A 134 -7.11 -17.09 15.91
CA GLU A 134 -8.13 -16.06 15.84
C GLU A 134 -7.47 -14.75 15.39
N SER A 135 -7.75 -14.37 14.16
CA SER A 135 -7.10 -13.21 13.59
C SER A 135 -7.97 -11.97 13.74
N HIS A 136 -7.46 -11.04 14.52
CA HIS A 136 -7.98 -9.70 14.52
C HIS A 136 -7.56 -8.97 13.23
N LEU A 137 -8.35 -7.98 12.83
CA LEU A 137 -8.04 -7.12 11.71
C LEU A 137 -6.65 -6.47 11.91
N GLY A 138 -5.86 -6.35 10.84
CA GLY A 138 -4.57 -5.70 10.88
C GLY A 138 -4.69 -4.25 11.38
N ARG A 139 -3.69 -3.78 12.10
CA ARG A 139 -3.71 -2.47 12.77
C ARG A 139 -3.99 -1.30 11.81
N THR A 140 -3.34 -1.28 10.66
CA THR A 140 -3.57 -0.26 9.64
C THR A 140 -4.99 -0.33 9.07
N ALA A 141 -5.47 -1.52 8.73
CA ALA A 141 -6.81 -1.72 8.20
C ALA A 141 -7.87 -1.29 9.21
N ALA A 142 -7.72 -1.68 10.49
CA ALA A 142 -8.63 -1.28 11.55
C ALA A 142 -8.70 0.25 11.69
N ARG A 143 -7.56 0.92 11.71
CA ARG A 143 -7.48 2.37 11.85
C ARG A 143 -8.06 3.11 10.65
N VAL A 144 -7.79 2.62 9.44
CA VAL A 144 -8.35 3.19 8.20
C VAL A 144 -9.87 3.08 8.21
N ILE A 145 -10.43 1.91 8.53
CA ILE A 145 -11.88 1.70 8.57
C ILE A 145 -12.55 2.63 9.61
N GLU A 146 -11.92 2.79 10.77
CA GLU A 146 -12.44 3.66 11.83
C GLU A 146 -12.53 5.14 11.40
N LEU A 147 -11.56 5.61 10.61
CA LEU A 147 -11.40 7.03 10.29
C LEU A 147 -11.77 7.42 8.86
N ALA A 148 -12.00 6.46 7.98
CA ALA A 148 -12.32 6.72 6.58
C ALA A 148 -13.65 7.48 6.43
N LYS A 149 -13.64 8.46 5.53
CA LYS A 149 -14.83 9.25 5.16
C LYS A 149 -15.44 8.81 3.83
N ILE A 150 -14.84 7.82 3.20
CA ILE A 150 -15.28 7.22 1.94
C ILE A 150 -15.43 5.71 2.14
N PRO A 151 -16.16 5.01 1.26
CA PRO A 151 -16.27 3.55 1.30
C PRO A 151 -14.91 2.87 1.28
N VAL A 152 -14.77 1.82 2.07
CA VAL A 152 -13.57 0.98 2.14
C VAL A 152 -13.94 -0.44 1.71
N TYR A 153 -13.26 -0.91 0.69
CA TYR A 153 -13.32 -2.30 0.26
C TYR A 153 -12.16 -3.06 0.89
N LEU A 154 -12.48 -3.92 1.84
CA LEU A 154 -11.51 -4.72 2.55
C LEU A 154 -11.43 -6.13 1.96
N VAL A 155 -10.24 -6.51 1.48
CA VAL A 155 -10.00 -7.86 0.97
C VAL A 155 -9.60 -8.78 2.13
N PRO A 156 -10.40 -9.79 2.48
CA PRO A 156 -10.06 -10.72 3.56
C PRO A 156 -8.94 -11.65 3.10
N LEU A 157 -7.90 -11.76 3.92
CA LEU A 157 -6.69 -12.52 3.63
C LEU A 157 -6.49 -13.70 4.59
N MET A 158 -7.58 -14.18 5.19
CA MET A 158 -7.54 -15.36 6.05
C MET A 158 -7.32 -16.63 5.23
N GLN A 159 -6.40 -17.48 5.64
CA GLN A 159 -6.31 -18.82 5.11
C GLN A 159 -7.64 -19.55 5.39
N ARG A 160 -8.38 -19.89 4.34
CA ARG A 160 -9.40 -20.90 4.47
C ARG A 160 -8.67 -22.15 4.99
N ARG A 161 -8.97 -22.58 6.21
CA ARG A 161 -8.69 -23.97 6.60
C ARG A 161 -9.32 -24.84 5.50
N ARG A 162 -8.47 -25.48 4.70
CA ARG A 162 -8.92 -26.66 3.98
C ARG A 162 -9.40 -27.58 5.08
N SER A 163 -10.72 -27.76 5.19
CA SER A 163 -11.27 -28.90 5.86
C SER A 163 -10.56 -30.09 5.23
N ALA A 164 -9.74 -30.79 6.02
CA ALA A 164 -9.31 -32.10 5.66
C ALA A 164 -10.60 -32.91 5.56
N ASP A 165 -11.05 -33.12 4.35
CA ASP A 165 -12.08 -34.12 4.08
C ASP A 165 -11.49 -35.45 4.49
N VAL A 166 -12.15 -36.00 5.46
CA VAL A 166 -12.00 -37.39 5.93
C VAL A 166 -12.33 -38.33 4.79
#